data_745ba8f640b80dda6e27d44841b517fa
#
_entry.id   745ba8f640b80dda6e27d44841b517fa
#
_cell.length_a   1.000
_cell.length_b   1.000
_cell.length_c   1.000
_cell.angle_alpha   90.00
_cell.angle_beta   90.00
_cell.angle_gamma   90.00
#
_symmetry.space_group_name_H-M   'P 1'
#
loop_
_entity.id
_entity.type
_entity.pdbx_description
1 polymer ?
#
loop_
_entity_poly.entity_id
_entity_poly.type
_entity_poly.pdbx_seq_one_letter_code
_entity_poly.pdbx_strand_id
1 'polypeptide(L)'
;MTEQAKVPAIRFAGFTDPWEQRKFSELASLRRGLTYSPADIRPYGQGIRVLRSSNIDEDEFTLSNEDVFVDETVVGIELVQEGEILITAANGSPRLVGKRAIINGLTGKTVHGGFMLCAHAEQPDYVAALMGSRWYQHFLATGVAGGNGSIGNLDKAALEDEFAFVPSIEEQELIGVLFSRLDDLITLHQRKYDKLVVFKKSMLEKMFPKDGESVPEIRFAGFTDPWEQRKLSDIVDVCSGKDYKHLEEGPIPVYGTGGFMTSVDEALSYDRDAVGIGRKGTIDKPYLLKAPFWTVDTLFYAIPKSDMDLEFVHCSFLNVDWKSKDESTGLPSLSKEAINETIALVPSFNEQSRLGEFFSDLDSLITLHQRKLELLQNIKKSLLDKMFV
;
A
#
# COMPACT_ATOMS: atom_id res chain seq x y z
N MET A 1 -9.18 -37.62 23.04
CA MET A 1 -8.59 -36.45 22.32
C MET A 1 -7.72 -37.04 21.24
N THR A 2 -8.11 -36.91 19.99
CA THR A 2 -7.34 -37.34 18.83
C THR A 2 -6.00 -36.56 18.83
N GLU A 3 -4.89 -37.25 18.76
CA GLU A 3 -3.55 -36.68 18.58
C GLU A 3 -3.64 -35.78 17.32
N GLN A 4 -3.55 -34.47 17.52
CA GLN A 4 -3.59 -33.50 16.44
C GLN A 4 -2.37 -33.75 15.57
N ALA A 5 -2.55 -33.94 14.28
CA ALA A 5 -1.47 -34.27 13.37
C ALA A 5 -0.37 -33.16 13.45
N LYS A 6 0.81 -33.53 13.92
CA LYS A 6 2.01 -32.66 14.03
C LYS A 6 2.63 -32.40 12.63
N VAL A 7 1.75 -32.16 11.64
CA VAL A 7 2.12 -32.01 10.24
C VAL A 7 1.25 -30.89 9.65
N PRO A 8 1.84 -29.89 8.98
CA PRO A 8 1.10 -28.81 8.36
C PRO A 8 0.25 -29.30 7.17
N ALA A 9 -0.79 -28.52 6.82
CA ALA A 9 -1.70 -28.85 5.72
C ALA A 9 -1.04 -28.78 4.32
N ILE A 10 -0.02 -27.94 4.18
CA ILE A 10 0.82 -27.83 2.97
C ILE A 10 2.27 -28.02 3.40
N ARG A 11 2.99 -28.85 2.64
CA ARG A 11 4.38 -29.20 2.90
C ARG A 11 5.13 -29.41 1.57
N PHE A 12 6.43 -29.22 1.57
CA PHE A 12 7.27 -29.56 0.42
C PHE A 12 7.27 -31.07 0.17
N ALA A 13 7.30 -31.47 -1.09
CA ALA A 13 7.39 -32.88 -1.47
C ALA A 13 8.68 -33.50 -0.94
N GLY A 14 8.58 -34.73 -0.42
CA GLY A 14 9.72 -35.48 0.13
C GLY A 14 9.87 -35.41 1.66
N PHE A 15 9.20 -34.48 2.34
CA PHE A 15 9.18 -34.40 3.79
C PHE A 15 7.93 -35.10 4.36
N THR A 16 8.11 -36.14 5.13
CA THR A 16 7.02 -36.96 5.69
C THR A 16 7.04 -37.06 7.20
N ASP A 17 8.21 -36.80 7.81
CA ASP A 17 8.40 -36.96 9.25
C ASP A 17 7.59 -35.91 10.03
N PRO A 18 6.98 -36.27 11.17
CA PRO A 18 6.27 -35.31 12.01
C PRO A 18 7.23 -34.24 12.54
N TRP A 19 6.70 -33.02 12.68
CA TRP A 19 7.46 -31.92 13.26
C TRP A 19 7.69 -32.15 14.75
N GLU A 20 8.86 -31.75 15.25
CA GLU A 20 9.22 -31.85 16.65
C GLU A 20 8.76 -30.63 17.43
N GLN A 21 8.34 -30.84 18.68
CA GLN A 21 8.03 -29.73 19.58
C GLN A 21 9.31 -29.20 20.20
N ARG A 22 9.64 -27.92 19.97
CA ARG A 22 10.83 -27.25 20.50
C ARG A 22 10.47 -25.92 21.14
N LYS A 23 11.23 -25.49 22.16
CA LYS A 23 11.09 -24.14 22.70
C LYS A 23 11.61 -23.11 21.70
N PHE A 24 11.02 -21.91 21.71
CA PHE A 24 11.51 -20.82 20.85
C PHE A 24 12.99 -20.48 21.14
N SER A 25 13.43 -20.59 22.41
CA SER A 25 14.83 -20.38 22.78
C SER A 25 15.81 -21.35 22.13
N GLU A 26 15.35 -22.48 21.58
CA GLU A 26 16.18 -23.43 20.81
C GLU A 26 16.29 -23.01 19.33
N LEU A 27 15.41 -22.12 18.84
CA LEU A 27 15.39 -21.61 17.46
C LEU A 27 16.10 -20.28 17.35
N ALA A 28 15.99 -19.44 18.38
CA ALA A 28 16.56 -18.10 18.39
C ALA A 28 16.92 -17.64 19.81
N SER A 29 18.07 -16.98 19.93
CA SER A 29 18.47 -16.32 21.18
C SER A 29 18.02 -14.87 21.17
N LEU A 30 17.30 -14.44 22.24
CA LEU A 30 16.77 -13.09 22.34
C LEU A 30 17.68 -12.20 23.21
N ARG A 31 17.95 -10.98 22.72
CA ARG A 31 18.72 -9.95 23.44
C ARG A 31 17.84 -8.74 23.74
N ARG A 32 17.99 -8.14 24.94
CA ARG A 32 17.37 -6.87 25.30
C ARG A 32 18.17 -5.69 24.75
N GLY A 33 17.47 -4.61 24.39
CA GLY A 33 18.06 -3.42 23.82
C GLY A 33 18.65 -2.44 24.85
N LEU A 34 19.33 -1.44 24.33
CA LEU A 34 19.97 -0.36 25.08
C LEU A 34 18.93 0.57 25.72
N THR A 35 19.07 0.79 27.01
CA THR A 35 18.39 1.90 27.70
C THR A 35 19.34 3.10 27.72
N TYR A 36 18.86 4.26 27.25
CA TYR A 36 19.63 5.50 27.18
C TYR A 36 18.76 6.68 27.63
N SER A 37 19.39 7.78 27.99
CA SER A 37 18.72 9.03 28.40
C SER A 37 18.71 10.08 27.27
N PRO A 38 17.86 11.10 27.33
CA PRO A 38 17.90 12.19 26.35
C PRO A 38 19.25 12.91 26.26
N ALA A 39 20.05 12.91 27.34
CA ALA A 39 21.39 13.51 27.36
C ALA A 39 22.41 12.74 26.53
N ASP A 40 22.17 11.45 26.27
CA ASP A 40 23.05 10.58 25.51
C ASP A 40 22.85 10.73 23.99
N ILE A 41 21.77 11.40 23.57
CA ILE A 41 21.42 11.56 22.15
C ILE A 41 22.46 12.47 21.45
N ARG A 42 22.84 12.06 20.25
CA ARG A 42 23.79 12.79 19.37
C ARG A 42 23.08 13.19 18.06
N PRO A 43 23.59 14.19 17.35
CA PRO A 43 23.12 14.54 16.02
C PRO A 43 23.15 13.35 15.07
N TYR A 44 22.27 13.35 14.07
CA TYR A 44 22.19 12.30 13.05
C TYR A 44 23.58 11.97 12.46
N GLY A 45 23.91 10.66 12.42
CA GLY A 45 25.19 10.17 11.90
C GLY A 45 26.38 10.29 12.86
N GLN A 46 26.20 10.82 14.08
CA GLN A 46 27.25 10.90 15.10
C GLN A 46 27.00 9.89 16.22
N GLY A 47 27.97 8.98 16.44
CA GLY A 47 27.85 7.92 17.43
C GLY A 47 27.25 6.63 16.86
N ILE A 48 26.49 5.91 17.68
CA ILE A 48 25.90 4.62 17.35
C ILE A 48 24.38 4.77 17.12
N ARG A 49 23.87 4.23 16.00
CA ARG A 49 22.43 4.21 15.69
C ARG A 49 21.69 3.30 16.65
N VAL A 50 20.48 3.72 17.05
CA VAL A 50 19.58 2.96 17.91
C VAL A 50 18.31 2.63 17.14
N LEU A 51 18.08 1.35 16.85
CA LEU A 51 16.88 0.85 16.21
C LEU A 51 15.67 0.90 17.16
N ARG A 52 14.55 1.34 16.64
CA ARG A 52 13.29 1.52 17.35
C ARG A 52 12.14 0.90 16.56
N SER A 53 10.92 0.95 17.09
CA SER A 53 9.72 0.47 16.37
C SER A 53 9.46 1.19 15.04
N SER A 54 9.99 2.42 14.86
CA SER A 54 9.95 3.15 13.59
C SER A 54 10.82 2.55 12.49
N ASN A 55 11.75 1.64 12.85
CA ASN A 55 12.57 0.91 11.88
C ASN A 55 11.92 -0.38 11.38
N ILE A 56 10.66 -0.63 11.76
CA ILE A 56 9.83 -1.73 11.25
C ILE A 56 8.60 -1.12 10.61
N ASP A 57 8.54 -1.20 9.28
CA ASP A 57 7.36 -0.83 8.50
C ASP A 57 6.68 -2.12 8.01
N GLU A 58 5.51 -2.44 8.57
CA GLU A 58 4.84 -3.73 8.47
C GLU A 58 5.76 -4.90 8.88
N ASP A 59 6.32 -5.64 7.93
CA ASP A 59 7.29 -6.73 8.14
C ASP A 59 8.68 -6.38 7.54
N GLU A 60 8.88 -5.15 7.04
CA GLU A 60 10.14 -4.69 6.42
C GLU A 60 10.99 -3.87 7.38
N PHE A 61 12.30 -4.07 7.30
CA PHE A 61 13.28 -3.25 8.00
C PHE A 61 13.58 -1.98 7.18
N THR A 62 13.60 -0.83 7.85
CA THR A 62 13.90 0.45 7.21
C THR A 62 14.80 1.32 8.07
N LEU A 63 15.74 2.01 7.44
CA LEU A 63 16.54 3.08 8.04
C LEU A 63 16.03 4.44 7.55
N SER A 64 16.02 5.42 8.43
CA SER A 64 15.54 6.76 8.10
C SER A 64 16.51 7.86 8.58
N ASN A 65 16.32 9.06 8.04
CA ASN A 65 17.04 10.26 8.49
C ASN A 65 16.58 10.74 9.89
N GLU A 66 15.52 10.13 10.43
CA GLU A 66 14.99 10.41 11.77
C GLU A 66 15.47 9.38 12.81
N ASP A 67 16.37 8.46 12.43
CA ASP A 67 16.95 7.49 13.35
C ASP A 67 17.71 8.19 14.47
N VAL A 68 17.58 7.65 15.67
CA VAL A 68 18.28 8.16 16.86
C VAL A 68 19.71 7.65 16.89
N PHE A 69 20.62 8.52 17.26
CA PHE A 69 22.03 8.19 17.52
C PHE A 69 22.38 8.52 18.95
N VAL A 70 23.25 7.72 19.57
CA VAL A 70 23.72 7.91 20.94
C VAL A 70 25.24 7.88 21.02
N ASP A 71 25.77 8.45 22.10
CA ASP A 71 27.20 8.42 22.39
C ASP A 71 27.71 6.97 22.49
N GLU A 72 28.86 6.68 21.90
CA GLU A 72 29.48 5.34 21.96
C GLU A 72 29.76 4.88 23.41
N THR A 73 30.06 5.82 24.31
CA THR A 73 30.43 5.51 25.70
C THR A 73 29.29 4.92 26.53
N VAL A 74 28.04 5.13 26.13
CA VAL A 74 26.88 4.59 26.84
C VAL A 74 26.42 3.23 26.31
N VAL A 75 27.03 2.74 25.23
CA VAL A 75 26.67 1.47 24.59
C VAL A 75 27.41 0.31 25.23
N GLY A 76 26.72 -0.39 26.14
CA GLY A 76 27.23 -1.56 26.85
C GLY A 76 26.64 -2.90 26.35
N ILE A 77 26.01 -2.89 25.18
CA ILE A 77 25.42 -4.10 24.56
C ILE A 77 26.09 -4.40 23.21
N GLU A 78 25.93 -5.63 22.75
CA GLU A 78 26.41 -6.05 21.43
C GLU A 78 25.71 -5.28 20.28
N LEU A 79 26.48 -4.97 19.24
CA LEU A 79 25.92 -4.41 18.00
C LEU A 79 25.00 -5.44 17.33
N VAL A 80 23.97 -4.94 16.67
CA VAL A 80 23.12 -5.79 15.82
C VAL A 80 23.85 -6.16 14.54
N GLN A 81 23.49 -7.29 13.96
CA GLN A 81 24.08 -7.84 12.75
C GLN A 81 23.03 -8.00 11.65
N GLU A 82 23.48 -8.01 10.40
CA GLU A 82 22.66 -8.38 9.26
C GLU A 82 22.07 -9.79 9.45
N GLY A 83 20.80 -9.97 9.11
CA GLY A 83 20.09 -11.24 9.27
C GLY A 83 19.49 -11.47 10.65
N GLU A 84 19.79 -10.65 11.67
CA GLU A 84 19.06 -10.72 12.94
C GLU A 84 17.63 -10.18 12.79
N ILE A 85 16.72 -10.62 13.67
CA ILE A 85 15.32 -10.22 13.64
C ILE A 85 15.08 -9.16 14.71
N LEU A 86 14.73 -7.96 14.29
CA LEU A 86 14.30 -6.87 15.18
C LEU A 86 12.82 -7.08 15.55
N ILE A 87 12.48 -6.99 16.84
CA ILE A 87 11.13 -7.23 17.35
C ILE A 87 10.72 -6.05 18.22
N THR A 88 9.54 -5.48 18.02
CA THR A 88 8.97 -4.47 18.93
C THR A 88 8.48 -5.16 20.20
N ALA A 89 9.22 -4.99 21.32
CA ALA A 89 8.87 -5.58 22.59
C ALA A 89 7.86 -4.75 23.38
N ALA A 90 7.99 -3.41 23.35
CA ALA A 90 7.07 -2.52 24.05
C ALA A 90 6.72 -1.30 23.20
N ASN A 91 5.44 -0.92 23.20
CA ASN A 91 4.96 0.27 22.52
C ASN A 91 3.66 0.79 23.16
N GLY A 92 3.43 2.10 23.09
CA GLY A 92 2.17 2.72 23.50
C GLY A 92 0.95 2.30 22.65
N SER A 93 1.20 1.85 21.40
CA SER A 93 0.17 1.22 20.58
C SER A 93 0.30 -0.30 20.65
N PRO A 94 -0.68 -1.02 21.20
CA PRO A 94 -0.65 -2.48 21.26
C PRO A 94 -0.50 -3.16 19.89
N ARG A 95 -0.93 -2.50 18.81
CA ARG A 95 -0.84 -3.01 17.43
C ARG A 95 0.61 -3.10 16.92
N LEU A 96 1.53 -2.37 17.53
CA LEU A 96 2.94 -2.37 17.15
C LEU A 96 3.76 -3.40 17.93
N VAL A 97 3.25 -3.88 19.07
CA VAL A 97 3.93 -4.91 19.88
C VAL A 97 3.92 -6.23 19.11
N GLY A 98 5.07 -6.87 19.05
CA GLY A 98 5.28 -8.10 18.30
C GLY A 98 5.56 -7.92 16.79
N LYS A 99 5.47 -6.69 16.24
CA LYS A 99 5.98 -6.44 14.88
C LYS A 99 7.47 -6.78 14.81
N ARG A 100 7.89 -7.36 13.69
CA ARG A 100 9.25 -7.84 13.49
C ARG A 100 9.70 -7.59 12.05
N ALA A 101 11.01 -7.46 11.87
CA ALA A 101 11.65 -7.43 10.56
C ALA A 101 13.05 -8.02 10.62
N ILE A 102 13.51 -8.64 9.54
CA ILE A 102 14.91 -9.06 9.39
C ILE A 102 15.74 -7.83 9.09
N ILE A 103 16.80 -7.61 9.88
CA ILE A 103 17.72 -6.49 9.75
C ILE A 103 18.55 -6.68 8.47
N ASN A 104 18.49 -5.70 7.58
CA ASN A 104 19.28 -5.68 6.35
C ASN A 104 19.68 -4.25 5.94
N GLY A 105 20.76 -4.11 5.17
CA GLY A 105 21.23 -2.82 4.67
C GLY A 105 21.73 -1.88 5.75
N LEU A 106 22.34 -2.40 6.81
CA LEU A 106 22.93 -1.60 7.88
C LEU A 106 24.03 -0.68 7.37
N THR A 107 24.03 0.55 7.83
CA THR A 107 25.07 1.54 7.55
C THR A 107 25.67 2.02 8.88
N GLY A 108 26.84 1.52 9.23
CA GLY A 108 27.56 1.90 10.44
C GLY A 108 27.15 1.09 11.69
N LYS A 109 27.78 1.41 12.82
CA LYS A 109 27.54 0.75 14.11
C LYS A 109 26.09 1.01 14.56
N THR A 110 25.40 -0.06 14.91
CA THR A 110 23.96 -0.03 15.23
C THR A 110 23.66 -0.95 16.41
N VAL A 111 22.79 -0.50 17.31
CA VAL A 111 22.21 -1.28 18.40
C VAL A 111 20.68 -1.15 18.35
N HIS A 112 19.96 -1.94 19.14
CA HIS A 112 18.50 -1.79 19.30
C HIS A 112 18.16 -1.14 20.63
N GLY A 113 17.09 -0.38 20.69
CA GLY A 113 16.64 0.35 21.88
C GLY A 113 15.92 -0.54 22.88
N GLY A 114 15.79 -0.08 24.13
CA GLY A 114 15.25 -0.84 25.26
C GLY A 114 13.80 -1.31 25.12
N PHE A 115 13.05 -0.74 24.17
CA PHE A 115 11.69 -1.20 23.82
C PHE A 115 11.67 -2.23 22.68
N MET A 116 12.86 -2.68 22.26
CA MET A 116 13.05 -3.68 21.22
C MET A 116 13.71 -4.93 21.78
N LEU A 117 13.46 -6.07 21.13
CA LEU A 117 14.28 -7.27 21.24
C LEU A 117 14.98 -7.50 19.90
N CYS A 118 16.13 -8.15 19.95
CA CYS A 118 16.83 -8.64 18.77
C CYS A 118 17.00 -10.15 18.91
N ALA A 119 16.57 -10.90 17.91
CA ALA A 119 16.68 -12.34 17.86
C ALA A 119 17.79 -12.75 16.88
N HIS A 120 18.72 -13.56 17.36
CA HIS A 120 19.74 -14.23 16.54
C HIS A 120 19.32 -15.68 16.34
N ALA A 121 19.21 -16.13 15.08
CA ALA A 121 18.80 -17.49 14.70
C ALA A 121 19.72 -18.06 13.62
N GLU A 122 19.91 -19.37 13.59
CA GLU A 122 20.64 -20.07 12.51
C GLU A 122 19.84 -20.03 11.20
N GLN A 123 18.50 -20.06 11.29
CA GLN A 123 17.57 -20.00 10.16
C GLN A 123 16.65 -18.76 10.30
N PRO A 124 17.16 -17.53 10.11
CA PRO A 124 16.41 -16.32 10.41
C PRO A 124 15.15 -16.15 9.55
N ASP A 125 15.20 -16.51 8.25
CA ASP A 125 14.04 -16.44 7.36
C ASP A 125 12.91 -17.38 7.81
N TYR A 126 13.26 -18.60 8.28
CA TYR A 126 12.29 -19.53 8.85
C TYR A 126 11.68 -18.98 10.14
N VAL A 127 12.51 -18.48 11.06
CA VAL A 127 12.04 -17.92 12.34
C VAL A 127 11.16 -16.70 12.09
N ALA A 128 11.51 -15.82 11.16
CA ALA A 128 10.68 -14.68 10.78
C ALA A 128 9.32 -15.13 10.19
N ALA A 129 9.31 -16.19 9.37
CA ALA A 129 8.09 -16.78 8.83
C ALA A 129 7.24 -17.44 9.94
N LEU A 130 7.84 -18.21 10.85
CA LEU A 130 7.17 -18.79 12.03
C LEU A 130 6.51 -17.70 12.87
N MET A 131 7.20 -16.57 13.12
CA MET A 131 6.65 -15.41 13.79
C MET A 131 5.58 -14.65 12.96
N GLY A 132 5.36 -14.99 11.69
CA GLY A 132 4.25 -14.55 10.84
C GLY A 132 3.01 -15.44 10.93
N SER A 133 3.16 -16.65 11.46
CA SER A 133 2.12 -17.67 11.50
C SER A 133 1.10 -17.45 12.62
N ARG A 134 0.05 -18.28 12.64
CA ARG A 134 -0.97 -18.30 13.71
C ARG A 134 -0.38 -18.60 15.08
N TRP A 135 0.70 -19.38 15.14
CA TRP A 135 1.41 -19.69 16.39
C TRP A 135 1.82 -18.40 17.12
N TYR A 136 2.48 -17.50 16.42
CA TYR A 136 2.93 -16.24 17.03
C TYR A 136 1.77 -15.28 17.34
N GLN A 137 0.74 -15.23 16.49
CA GLN A 137 -0.46 -14.47 16.77
C GLN A 137 -1.17 -14.94 18.04
N HIS A 138 -1.22 -16.27 18.26
CA HIS A 138 -1.78 -16.85 19.49
C HIS A 138 -0.94 -16.44 20.70
N PHE A 139 0.39 -16.55 20.61
CA PHE A 139 1.30 -16.08 21.65
C PHE A 139 1.08 -14.59 21.98
N LEU A 140 1.00 -13.72 20.98
CA LEU A 140 0.76 -12.28 21.20
C LEU A 140 -0.58 -12.00 21.88
N ALA A 141 -1.60 -12.79 21.59
CA ALA A 141 -2.91 -12.62 22.21
C ALA A 141 -2.93 -12.99 23.70
N THR A 142 -2.02 -13.86 24.15
CA THR A 142 -1.95 -14.38 25.51
C THR A 142 -0.73 -13.87 26.30
N GLY A 143 0.38 -13.61 25.63
CA GLY A 143 1.68 -13.29 26.22
C GLY A 143 2.03 -11.78 26.26
N VAL A 144 1.17 -10.89 25.73
CA VAL A 144 1.38 -9.45 25.81
C VAL A 144 0.61 -8.90 27.00
N ALA A 145 1.34 -8.49 28.02
CA ALA A 145 0.75 -7.80 29.17
C ALA A 145 0.48 -6.32 28.83
N GLY A 146 -0.69 -5.80 29.19
CA GLY A 146 -1.06 -4.39 29.04
C GLY A 146 -2.44 -4.23 28.42
N GLY A 147 -3.45 -3.89 29.23
CA GLY A 147 -4.80 -3.50 28.83
C GLY A 147 -5.14 -2.09 29.32
N ASN A 148 -6.12 -1.42 28.66
CA ASN A 148 -6.72 -0.17 29.08
C ASN A 148 -5.73 0.98 29.42
N GLY A 149 -4.90 1.39 28.42
CA GLY A 149 -4.06 2.59 28.54
C GLY A 149 -2.67 2.37 29.10
N SER A 150 -2.27 1.13 29.39
CA SER A 150 -0.89 0.77 29.71
C SER A 150 -0.08 0.43 28.44
N ILE A 151 1.24 0.63 28.51
CA ILE A 151 2.17 0.23 27.44
C ILE A 151 2.08 -1.30 27.27
N GLY A 152 1.75 -1.76 26.06
CA GLY A 152 1.82 -3.16 25.72
C GLY A 152 3.28 -3.63 25.83
N ASN A 153 3.51 -4.75 26.48
CA ASN A 153 4.87 -5.32 26.70
C ASN A 153 4.85 -6.82 26.42
N LEU A 154 5.71 -7.25 25.49
CA LEU A 154 5.99 -8.64 25.18
C LEU A 154 6.97 -9.20 26.22
N ASP A 155 6.57 -10.26 26.89
CA ASP A 155 7.44 -10.92 27.85
C ASP A 155 8.48 -11.79 27.11
N LYS A 156 9.76 -11.38 27.22
CA LYS A 156 10.89 -12.11 26.61
C LYS A 156 10.97 -13.55 27.10
N ALA A 157 10.84 -13.77 28.43
CA ALA A 157 10.96 -15.11 29.00
C ALA A 157 9.80 -16.02 28.58
N ALA A 158 8.58 -15.45 28.50
CA ALA A 158 7.43 -16.19 28.00
C ALA A 158 7.60 -16.60 26.54
N LEU A 159 8.16 -15.72 25.69
CA LEU A 159 8.45 -16.06 24.28
C LEU A 159 9.54 -17.13 24.18
N GLU A 160 10.61 -17.03 24.98
CA GLU A 160 11.70 -18.03 25.01
C GLU A 160 11.20 -19.42 25.44
N ASP A 161 10.24 -19.50 26.34
CA ASP A 161 9.66 -20.75 26.86
C ASP A 161 8.50 -21.27 25.99
N GLU A 162 7.97 -20.48 25.02
CA GLU A 162 6.86 -20.89 24.16
C GLU A 162 7.27 -22.03 23.24
N PHE A 163 6.41 -23.05 23.12
CA PHE A 163 6.65 -24.21 22.28
C PHE A 163 6.09 -24.04 20.87
N ALA A 164 6.91 -24.35 19.87
CA ALA A 164 6.50 -24.45 18.48
C ALA A 164 6.76 -25.84 17.92
N PHE A 165 5.97 -26.27 16.93
CA PHE A 165 6.30 -27.43 16.12
C PHE A 165 7.26 -27.00 15.01
N VAL A 166 8.35 -27.75 14.84
CA VAL A 166 9.50 -27.37 14.01
C VAL A 166 9.91 -28.54 13.12
N PRO A 167 10.10 -28.35 11.81
CA PRO A 167 10.60 -29.38 10.91
C PRO A 167 12.12 -29.58 11.02
N SER A 168 12.66 -30.50 10.21
CA SER A 168 14.11 -30.64 10.01
C SER A 168 14.74 -29.35 9.49
N ILE A 169 16.04 -29.17 9.67
CA ILE A 169 16.76 -27.95 9.21
C ILE A 169 16.64 -27.76 7.71
N GLU A 170 16.70 -28.83 6.92
CA GLU A 170 16.56 -28.76 5.46
C GLU A 170 15.17 -28.24 5.05
N GLU A 171 14.13 -28.61 5.78
CA GLU A 171 12.78 -28.11 5.51
C GLU A 171 12.61 -26.66 6.01
N GLN A 172 13.24 -26.30 7.14
CA GLN A 172 13.29 -24.91 7.63
C GLN A 172 13.90 -23.99 6.57
N GLU A 173 15.03 -24.38 5.96
CA GLU A 173 15.69 -23.63 4.89
C GLU A 173 14.75 -23.41 3.69
N LEU A 174 14.05 -24.45 3.24
CA LEU A 174 13.12 -24.33 2.11
C LEU A 174 11.93 -23.42 2.44
N ILE A 175 11.38 -23.53 3.63
CA ILE A 175 10.28 -22.67 4.11
C ILE A 175 10.79 -21.22 4.18
N GLY A 176 11.95 -20.99 4.81
CA GLY A 176 12.58 -19.68 4.92
C GLY A 176 12.78 -19.02 3.55
N VAL A 177 13.42 -19.73 2.62
CA VAL A 177 13.65 -19.25 1.24
C VAL A 177 12.33 -18.94 0.53
N LEU A 178 11.29 -19.74 0.70
CA LEU A 178 9.99 -19.49 0.09
C LEU A 178 9.39 -18.14 0.57
N PHE A 179 9.36 -17.92 1.89
CA PHE A 179 8.79 -16.71 2.45
C PHE A 179 9.65 -15.48 2.18
N SER A 180 10.98 -15.59 2.28
CA SER A 180 11.91 -14.51 1.91
C SER A 180 11.70 -14.05 0.45
N ARG A 181 11.58 -14.99 -0.50
CA ARG A 181 11.28 -14.66 -1.90
C ARG A 181 9.91 -14.02 -2.11
N LEU A 182 8.90 -14.44 -1.33
CA LEU A 182 7.57 -13.81 -1.40
C LEU A 182 7.65 -12.37 -0.91
N ASP A 183 8.40 -12.11 0.17
CA ASP A 183 8.59 -10.77 0.72
C ASP A 183 9.36 -9.87 -0.26
N ASP A 184 10.42 -10.38 -0.89
CA ASP A 184 11.14 -9.66 -1.95
C ASP A 184 10.22 -9.26 -3.11
N LEU A 185 9.34 -10.18 -3.56
CA LEU A 185 8.39 -9.89 -4.64
C LEU A 185 7.33 -8.86 -4.22
N ILE A 186 6.81 -8.96 -3.00
CA ILE A 186 5.84 -7.99 -2.45
C ILE A 186 6.49 -6.61 -2.42
N THR A 187 7.67 -6.47 -1.83
CA THR A 187 8.44 -5.23 -1.76
C THR A 187 8.73 -4.66 -3.15
N LEU A 188 9.15 -5.50 -4.10
CA LEU A 188 9.41 -5.07 -5.48
C LEU A 188 8.16 -4.50 -6.14
N HIS A 189 7.01 -5.18 -6.01
CA HIS A 189 5.75 -4.72 -6.61
C HIS A 189 5.23 -3.46 -5.91
N GLN A 190 5.36 -3.35 -4.57
CA GLN A 190 5.03 -2.14 -3.83
C GLN A 190 5.85 -0.94 -4.31
N ARG A 191 7.17 -1.07 -4.36
CA ARG A 191 8.06 0.01 -4.83
C ARG A 191 7.78 0.43 -6.28
N LYS A 192 7.42 -0.52 -7.15
CA LYS A 192 7.04 -0.20 -8.54
C LYS A 192 5.71 0.54 -8.59
N TYR A 193 4.71 0.08 -7.82
CA TYR A 193 3.43 0.76 -7.70
C TYR A 193 3.60 2.21 -7.25
N ASP A 194 4.31 2.43 -6.14
CA ASP A 194 4.52 3.77 -5.58
C ASP A 194 5.25 4.70 -6.56
N LYS A 195 6.31 4.20 -7.22
CA LYS A 195 7.03 4.96 -8.24
C LYS A 195 6.14 5.32 -9.44
N LEU A 196 5.30 4.41 -9.91
CA LEU A 196 4.39 4.68 -11.03
C LEU A 196 3.32 5.70 -10.66
N VAL A 197 2.77 5.64 -9.44
CA VAL A 197 1.79 6.63 -8.94
C VAL A 197 2.42 8.03 -8.87
N VAL A 198 3.61 8.15 -8.29
CA VAL A 198 4.36 9.42 -8.22
C VAL A 198 4.72 9.91 -9.63
N PHE A 199 5.17 9.02 -10.51
CA PHE A 199 5.52 9.35 -11.88
C PHE A 199 4.29 9.84 -12.67
N LYS A 200 3.15 9.15 -12.58
CA LYS A 200 1.89 9.58 -13.22
C LYS A 200 1.50 10.99 -12.77
N LYS A 201 1.53 11.24 -11.45
CA LYS A 201 1.21 12.57 -10.91
C LYS A 201 2.14 13.65 -11.48
N SER A 202 3.45 13.40 -11.48
CA SER A 202 4.44 14.35 -12.03
C SER A 202 4.24 14.60 -13.53
N MET A 203 3.88 13.55 -14.31
CA MET A 203 3.61 13.71 -15.73
C MET A 203 2.31 14.47 -15.99
N LEU A 204 1.26 14.25 -15.20
CA LEU A 204 0.04 15.07 -15.29
C LEU A 204 0.32 16.56 -15.04
N GLU A 205 1.17 16.89 -14.05
CA GLU A 205 1.56 18.27 -13.76
C GLU A 205 2.43 18.91 -14.86
N LYS A 206 3.24 18.12 -15.59
CA LYS A 206 4.24 18.62 -16.55
C LYS A 206 3.81 18.51 -18.01
N MET A 207 2.95 17.57 -18.35
CA MET A 207 2.46 17.35 -19.72
C MET A 207 1.16 18.10 -20.02
N PHE A 208 0.66 18.87 -19.06
CA PHE A 208 -0.42 19.84 -19.25
C PHE A 208 0.11 21.25 -18.98
N PRO A 209 -0.30 22.26 -19.76
CA PRO A 209 0.13 23.65 -19.54
C PRO A 209 -0.32 24.15 -18.16
N LYS A 210 0.53 24.95 -17.51
CA LYS A 210 0.20 25.64 -16.27
C LYS A 210 -0.65 26.87 -16.53
N ASP A 211 -1.21 27.44 -15.46
CA ASP A 211 -2.02 28.67 -15.55
C ASP A 211 -1.27 29.79 -16.27
N GLY A 212 -1.89 30.31 -17.33
CA GLY A 212 -1.32 31.38 -18.17
C GLY A 212 -0.38 30.89 -19.29
N GLU A 213 -0.10 29.59 -19.35
CA GLU A 213 0.70 29.00 -20.43
C GLU A 213 -0.22 28.27 -21.44
N SER A 214 0.23 28.17 -22.70
CA SER A 214 -0.47 27.42 -23.76
C SER A 214 0.34 26.20 -24.26
N VAL A 215 1.50 25.94 -23.65
CA VAL A 215 2.41 24.85 -24.01
C VAL A 215 2.88 24.15 -22.71
N PRO A 216 2.84 22.81 -22.63
CA PRO A 216 3.30 22.09 -21.46
C PRO A 216 4.83 22.08 -21.33
N GLU A 217 5.34 21.85 -20.09
CA GLU A 217 6.79 21.75 -19.81
C GLU A 217 7.40 20.51 -20.51
N ILE A 218 6.68 19.39 -20.51
CA ILE A 218 7.07 18.15 -21.19
C ILE A 218 6.06 17.85 -22.29
N ARG A 219 6.54 17.59 -23.49
CA ARG A 219 5.71 17.35 -24.67
C ARG A 219 6.31 16.27 -25.56
N PHE A 220 5.49 15.52 -26.25
CA PHE A 220 5.96 14.57 -27.25
C PHE A 220 6.61 15.30 -28.44
N ALA A 221 7.66 14.73 -29.01
CA ALA A 221 8.32 15.28 -30.18
C ALA A 221 7.36 15.36 -31.39
N GLY A 222 7.44 16.46 -32.12
CA GLY A 222 6.61 16.68 -33.33
C GLY A 222 5.39 17.56 -33.10
N PHE A 223 5.02 17.88 -31.86
CA PHE A 223 3.93 18.81 -31.55
C PHE A 223 4.51 20.16 -31.09
N THR A 224 4.18 21.23 -31.79
CA THR A 224 4.71 22.59 -31.56
C THR A 224 3.64 23.65 -31.34
N ASP A 225 2.45 23.42 -31.89
CA ASP A 225 1.38 24.42 -31.86
C ASP A 225 0.87 24.64 -30.43
N PRO A 226 0.56 25.89 -30.02
CA PRO A 226 -0.02 26.17 -28.73
C PRO A 226 -1.38 25.46 -28.59
N TRP A 227 -1.71 25.04 -27.37
CA TRP A 227 -3.01 24.47 -27.06
C TRP A 227 -4.10 25.57 -27.05
N GLU A 228 -5.28 25.22 -27.50
CA GLU A 228 -6.43 26.15 -27.56
C GLU A 228 -7.17 26.14 -26.23
N GLN A 229 -7.56 27.34 -25.76
CA GLN A 229 -8.47 27.47 -24.64
C GLN A 229 -9.90 27.19 -25.08
N ARG A 230 -10.53 26.18 -24.48
CA ARG A 230 -11.93 25.81 -24.75
C ARG A 230 -12.68 25.63 -23.43
N LYS A 231 -13.96 25.96 -23.37
CA LYS A 231 -14.83 25.61 -22.26
C LYS A 231 -15.07 24.10 -22.26
N LEU A 232 -15.25 23.48 -21.08
CA LEU A 232 -15.63 22.07 -21.02
C LEU A 232 -16.94 21.79 -21.77
N SER A 233 -17.90 22.76 -21.82
CA SER A 233 -19.07 22.66 -22.66
C SER A 233 -18.80 22.49 -24.16
N ASP A 234 -17.62 22.90 -24.63
CA ASP A 234 -17.20 22.75 -26.03
C ASP A 234 -16.54 21.41 -26.33
N ILE A 235 -16.11 20.69 -25.29
CA ILE A 235 -15.37 19.42 -25.44
C ILE A 235 -16.14 18.20 -24.93
N VAL A 236 -17.10 18.37 -24.02
CA VAL A 236 -17.94 17.28 -23.49
C VAL A 236 -19.41 17.68 -23.39
N ASP A 237 -20.28 16.67 -23.37
CA ASP A 237 -21.67 16.80 -22.98
C ASP A 237 -21.85 16.35 -21.55
N VAL A 238 -22.05 17.27 -20.60
CA VAL A 238 -22.26 16.93 -19.18
C VAL A 238 -23.71 16.51 -18.98
N CYS A 239 -23.88 15.29 -18.47
CA CYS A 239 -25.18 14.68 -18.20
C CYS A 239 -25.33 14.39 -16.69
N SER A 240 -26.60 14.39 -16.22
CA SER A 240 -26.92 14.07 -14.83
C SER A 240 -27.27 12.60 -14.67
N GLY A 241 -26.76 11.99 -13.61
CA GLY A 241 -27.24 10.69 -13.17
C GLY A 241 -28.67 10.74 -12.63
N LYS A 242 -29.27 9.58 -12.41
CA LYS A 242 -30.65 9.42 -11.95
C LYS A 242 -30.75 8.37 -10.86
N ASP A 243 -31.81 8.44 -10.04
CA ASP A 243 -32.12 7.38 -9.08
C ASP A 243 -32.36 6.06 -9.82
N TYR A 244 -31.82 4.96 -9.30
CA TYR A 244 -31.88 3.63 -9.89
C TYR A 244 -32.84 2.68 -9.16
N LYS A 245 -33.45 3.10 -8.04
CA LYS A 245 -34.24 2.23 -7.17
C LYS A 245 -35.52 1.67 -7.82
N HIS A 246 -35.92 2.23 -8.95
CA HIS A 246 -37.07 1.79 -9.72
C HIS A 246 -36.74 0.75 -10.80
N LEU A 247 -35.46 0.44 -10.97
CA LEU A 247 -34.95 -0.52 -11.96
C LEU A 247 -34.83 -1.92 -11.35
N GLU A 248 -34.94 -2.93 -12.20
CA GLU A 248 -34.75 -4.33 -11.84
C GLU A 248 -33.24 -4.68 -11.78
N GLU A 249 -32.92 -5.78 -11.12
CA GLU A 249 -31.56 -6.31 -11.11
C GLU A 249 -31.16 -6.79 -12.51
N GLY A 250 -29.94 -6.44 -12.96
CA GLY A 250 -29.47 -6.75 -14.30
C GLY A 250 -27.93 -6.64 -14.45
N PRO A 251 -27.40 -6.73 -15.67
CA PRO A 251 -25.96 -6.77 -15.91
C PRO A 251 -25.28 -5.41 -15.97
N ILE A 252 -26.03 -4.29 -15.94
CA ILE A 252 -25.50 -2.94 -16.19
C ILE A 252 -25.02 -2.32 -14.88
N PRO A 253 -23.73 -1.96 -14.75
CA PRO A 253 -23.22 -1.40 -13.52
C PRO A 253 -23.76 -0.02 -13.20
N VAL A 254 -24.08 0.21 -11.93
CA VAL A 254 -24.46 1.50 -11.35
C VAL A 254 -23.27 2.10 -10.62
N TYR A 255 -22.95 3.34 -10.93
CA TYR A 255 -21.85 4.07 -10.32
C TYR A 255 -22.32 5.28 -9.51
N GLY A 256 -21.65 5.47 -8.36
CA GLY A 256 -21.76 6.67 -7.52
C GLY A 256 -20.41 7.36 -7.36
N THR A 257 -20.33 8.39 -6.54
CA THR A 257 -19.08 9.16 -6.31
C THR A 257 -17.93 8.32 -5.74
N GLY A 258 -18.24 7.18 -5.13
CA GLY A 258 -17.25 6.22 -4.62
C GLY A 258 -16.92 5.05 -5.57
N GLY A 259 -17.46 5.05 -6.80
CA GLY A 259 -17.29 3.97 -7.77
C GLY A 259 -18.50 3.06 -7.90
N PHE A 260 -18.28 1.78 -8.22
CA PHE A 260 -19.34 0.77 -8.40
C PHE A 260 -20.16 0.55 -7.14
N MET A 261 -21.49 0.46 -7.30
CA MET A 261 -22.45 0.27 -6.21
C MET A 261 -23.25 -1.02 -6.34
N THR A 262 -23.88 -1.24 -7.48
CA THR A 262 -24.75 -2.36 -7.80
C THR A 262 -24.90 -2.52 -9.30
N SER A 263 -25.81 -3.40 -9.77
CA SER A 263 -26.11 -3.55 -11.19
C SER A 263 -27.64 -3.57 -11.43
N VAL A 264 -28.06 -3.03 -12.58
CA VAL A 264 -29.46 -2.89 -12.99
C VAL A 264 -29.65 -3.36 -14.44
N ASP A 265 -30.89 -3.37 -14.92
CA ASP A 265 -31.30 -3.82 -16.25
C ASP A 265 -31.31 -2.73 -17.34
N GLU A 266 -31.20 -1.45 -16.95
CA GLU A 266 -31.18 -0.32 -17.89
C GLU A 266 -29.88 0.50 -17.77
N ALA A 267 -29.49 1.20 -18.87
CA ALA A 267 -28.34 2.11 -18.89
C ALA A 267 -28.77 3.56 -19.17
N LEU A 268 -28.00 4.51 -18.63
CA LEU A 268 -28.05 5.92 -19.07
C LEU A 268 -27.20 6.16 -20.32
N SER A 269 -26.14 5.35 -20.52
CA SER A 269 -25.36 5.30 -21.74
C SER A 269 -25.11 3.83 -22.12
N TYR A 270 -25.51 3.43 -23.33
CA TYR A 270 -25.40 2.06 -23.83
C TYR A 270 -24.11 1.81 -24.61
N ASP A 271 -23.61 2.82 -25.31
CA ASP A 271 -22.54 2.69 -26.32
C ASP A 271 -21.47 3.77 -26.24
N ARG A 272 -21.65 4.80 -25.39
CA ARG A 272 -20.69 5.90 -25.22
C ARG A 272 -20.08 5.89 -23.84
N ASP A 273 -18.76 5.77 -23.83
CA ASP A 273 -17.94 5.93 -22.63
C ASP A 273 -17.98 7.39 -22.14
N ALA A 274 -17.69 7.59 -20.86
CA ALA A 274 -17.76 8.94 -20.27
C ALA A 274 -16.73 9.10 -19.13
N VAL A 275 -16.54 10.35 -18.69
CA VAL A 275 -15.84 10.67 -17.44
C VAL A 275 -16.87 10.95 -16.36
N GLY A 276 -16.88 10.14 -15.31
CA GLY A 276 -17.72 10.37 -14.11
C GLY A 276 -17.08 11.43 -13.22
N ILE A 277 -17.86 12.38 -12.72
CA ILE A 277 -17.43 13.40 -11.76
C ILE A 277 -18.51 13.63 -10.71
N GLY A 278 -18.09 13.71 -9.44
CA GLY A 278 -19.00 13.88 -8.32
C GLY A 278 -19.77 15.20 -8.38
N ARG A 279 -21.09 15.11 -8.28
CA ARG A 279 -21.99 16.25 -8.07
C ARG A 279 -22.04 16.64 -6.60
N LYS A 280 -22.03 15.64 -5.67
CA LYS A 280 -22.05 15.83 -4.22
C LYS A 280 -21.13 14.83 -3.52
N GLY A 281 -20.39 15.28 -2.52
CA GLY A 281 -19.48 14.45 -1.74
C GLY A 281 -18.07 14.47 -2.32
N THR A 282 -17.62 13.40 -2.96
CA THR A 282 -16.29 13.34 -3.59
C THR A 282 -16.35 13.99 -4.96
N ILE A 283 -16.00 15.27 -5.05
CA ILE A 283 -16.07 16.07 -6.28
C ILE A 283 -14.73 16.14 -7.05
N ASP A 284 -13.64 15.74 -6.44
CA ASP A 284 -12.25 15.91 -6.90
C ASP A 284 -11.60 14.62 -7.42
N LYS A 285 -12.39 13.57 -7.65
CA LYS A 285 -11.91 12.27 -8.14
C LYS A 285 -12.68 11.82 -9.37
N PRO A 286 -12.48 12.46 -10.53
CA PRO A 286 -13.08 11.99 -11.77
C PRO A 286 -12.51 10.62 -12.15
N TYR A 287 -13.31 9.78 -12.80
CA TYR A 287 -12.93 8.45 -13.24
C TYR A 287 -13.68 8.03 -14.51
N LEU A 288 -13.13 7.03 -15.21
CA LEU A 288 -13.71 6.54 -16.47
C LEU A 288 -14.92 5.64 -16.22
N LEU A 289 -15.96 5.85 -17.03
CA LEU A 289 -17.16 5.05 -17.11
C LEU A 289 -17.21 4.35 -18.47
N LYS A 290 -17.16 3.03 -18.47
CA LYS A 290 -17.28 2.21 -19.68
C LYS A 290 -18.73 1.83 -19.92
N ALA A 291 -19.22 2.09 -21.12
CA ALA A 291 -20.57 1.72 -21.52
C ALA A 291 -20.74 0.18 -21.64
N PRO A 292 -21.94 -0.37 -21.35
CA PRO A 292 -23.09 0.32 -20.82
C PRO A 292 -22.98 0.63 -19.32
N PHE A 293 -23.53 1.74 -18.85
CA PHE A 293 -23.52 2.11 -17.43
C PHE A 293 -24.74 2.93 -17.01
N TRP A 294 -25.01 2.94 -15.70
CA TRP A 294 -25.90 3.86 -15.00
C TRP A 294 -25.13 4.68 -13.97
N THR A 295 -25.52 5.92 -13.73
CA THR A 295 -24.97 6.76 -12.66
C THR A 295 -26.07 7.28 -11.75
N VAL A 296 -25.81 7.34 -10.44
CA VAL A 296 -26.76 7.91 -9.47
C VAL A 296 -26.83 9.42 -9.56
N ASP A 297 -27.86 10.03 -8.97
CA ASP A 297 -28.14 11.49 -9.00
C ASP A 297 -27.04 12.36 -8.35
N THR A 298 -26.15 11.77 -7.57
CA THR A 298 -24.97 12.46 -6.96
C THR A 298 -23.72 12.40 -7.85
N LEU A 299 -23.81 11.81 -9.04
CA LEU A 299 -22.72 11.72 -10.01
C LEU A 299 -23.15 12.32 -11.37
N PHE A 300 -22.35 13.24 -11.90
CA PHE A 300 -22.43 13.63 -13.31
C PHE A 300 -21.59 12.68 -14.16
N TYR A 301 -21.92 12.59 -15.44
CA TYR A 301 -21.08 11.93 -16.43
C TYR A 301 -20.91 12.83 -17.66
N ALA A 302 -19.66 12.99 -18.10
CA ALA A 302 -19.26 13.85 -19.19
C ALA A 302 -18.87 12.99 -20.40
N ILE A 303 -19.67 13.04 -21.47
CA ILE A 303 -19.43 12.29 -22.69
C ILE A 303 -18.59 13.15 -23.64
N PRO A 304 -17.40 12.69 -24.10
CA PRO A 304 -16.58 13.43 -25.04
C PRO A 304 -17.29 13.69 -26.38
N LYS A 305 -17.08 14.87 -26.96
CA LYS A 305 -17.51 15.16 -28.34
C LYS A 305 -16.62 14.41 -29.34
N SER A 306 -17.06 14.41 -30.62
CA SER A 306 -16.42 13.57 -31.66
C SER A 306 -14.97 13.95 -31.99
N ASP A 307 -14.55 15.16 -31.66
CA ASP A 307 -13.19 15.70 -31.86
C ASP A 307 -12.31 15.55 -30.57
N MET A 308 -12.79 14.81 -29.57
CA MET A 308 -12.14 14.63 -28.28
C MET A 308 -11.80 13.17 -28.00
N ASP A 309 -10.58 12.93 -27.54
CA ASP A 309 -10.15 11.63 -27.01
C ASP A 309 -10.62 11.48 -25.56
N LEU A 310 -11.20 10.33 -25.21
CA LEU A 310 -11.77 10.06 -23.87
C LEU A 310 -10.72 10.11 -22.77
N GLU A 311 -9.57 9.46 -22.98
CA GLU A 311 -8.51 9.37 -21.99
C GLU A 311 -7.84 10.74 -21.78
N PHE A 312 -7.68 11.53 -22.86
CA PHE A 312 -7.25 12.92 -22.75
C PHE A 312 -8.24 13.77 -21.94
N VAL A 313 -9.55 13.64 -22.21
CA VAL A 313 -10.60 14.33 -21.43
C VAL A 313 -10.53 13.93 -19.96
N HIS A 314 -10.36 12.65 -19.65
CA HIS A 314 -10.16 12.19 -18.29
C HIS A 314 -8.94 12.85 -17.62
N CYS A 315 -7.80 12.89 -18.31
CA CYS A 315 -6.60 13.58 -17.82
C CYS A 315 -6.83 15.07 -17.61
N SER A 316 -7.58 15.73 -18.50
CA SER A 316 -7.97 17.15 -18.36
C SER A 316 -8.80 17.37 -17.10
N PHE A 317 -9.77 16.47 -16.81
CA PHE A 317 -10.56 16.53 -15.58
C PHE A 317 -9.72 16.29 -14.31
N LEU A 318 -8.70 15.42 -14.36
CA LEU A 318 -7.77 15.19 -13.26
C LEU A 318 -6.89 16.40 -12.95
N ASN A 319 -6.64 17.29 -13.92
CA ASN A 319 -5.83 18.50 -13.77
C ASN A 319 -6.63 19.74 -13.30
N VAL A 320 -7.94 19.67 -13.21
CA VAL A 320 -8.75 20.76 -12.67
C VAL A 320 -8.79 20.70 -11.15
N ASP A 321 -8.56 21.84 -10.49
CA ASP A 321 -8.82 21.99 -9.05
C ASP A 321 -10.34 22.14 -8.81
N TRP A 322 -11.02 21.00 -8.75
CA TRP A 322 -12.45 20.96 -8.49
C TRP A 322 -12.84 21.46 -7.11
N LYS A 323 -11.93 21.39 -6.13
CA LYS A 323 -12.20 21.91 -4.78
C LYS A 323 -12.34 23.43 -4.76
N SER A 324 -11.58 24.13 -5.59
CA SER A 324 -11.73 25.59 -5.73
C SER A 324 -13.07 26.01 -6.38
N LYS A 325 -13.77 25.06 -7.00
CA LYS A 325 -15.07 25.26 -7.65
C LYS A 325 -16.25 24.74 -6.82
N ASP A 326 -16.01 24.37 -5.57
CA ASP A 326 -17.06 23.96 -4.64
C ASP A 326 -17.99 25.14 -4.32
N GLU A 327 -19.28 24.97 -4.60
CA GLU A 327 -20.31 26.00 -4.39
C GLU A 327 -21.08 25.82 -3.07
N SER A 328 -20.67 24.85 -2.26
CA SER A 328 -21.37 24.49 -1.03
C SER A 328 -20.77 25.12 0.22
N THR A 329 -21.59 25.25 1.27
CA THR A 329 -21.17 25.62 2.62
C THR A 329 -21.04 24.40 3.56
N GLY A 330 -21.28 23.20 3.05
CA GLY A 330 -21.31 21.96 3.82
C GLY A 330 -20.69 20.78 3.06
N LEU A 331 -21.53 19.86 2.60
CA LEU A 331 -21.04 18.74 1.78
C LEU A 331 -20.59 19.26 0.41
N PRO A 332 -19.36 19.04 -0.04
CA PRO A 332 -18.84 19.52 -1.31
C PRO A 332 -19.77 19.21 -2.48
N SER A 333 -20.00 20.21 -3.34
CA SER A 333 -20.88 20.04 -4.49
C SER A 333 -20.46 20.88 -5.70
N LEU A 334 -20.70 20.33 -6.90
CA LEU A 334 -20.50 21.01 -8.18
C LEU A 334 -21.84 21.18 -8.87
N SER A 335 -22.03 22.32 -9.54
CA SER A 335 -23.12 22.50 -10.51
C SER A 335 -22.66 22.06 -11.91
N LYS A 336 -23.65 21.80 -12.77
CA LYS A 336 -23.39 21.55 -14.19
C LYS A 336 -22.78 22.78 -14.87
N GLU A 337 -23.23 23.96 -14.47
CA GLU A 337 -22.75 25.27 -14.93
C GLU A 337 -21.26 25.44 -14.58
N ALA A 338 -20.87 25.16 -13.33
CA ALA A 338 -19.46 25.25 -12.90
C ALA A 338 -18.54 24.34 -13.72
N ILE A 339 -19.02 23.13 -14.04
CA ILE A 339 -18.28 22.23 -14.92
C ILE A 339 -18.19 22.80 -16.33
N ASN A 340 -19.32 23.19 -16.93
CA ASN A 340 -19.40 23.67 -18.30
C ASN A 340 -18.54 24.91 -18.55
N GLU A 341 -18.51 25.87 -17.61
CA GLU A 341 -17.75 27.12 -17.70
C GLU A 341 -16.25 26.95 -17.39
N THR A 342 -15.84 25.79 -16.91
CA THR A 342 -14.43 25.50 -16.65
C THR A 342 -13.66 25.50 -17.97
N ILE A 343 -12.52 26.21 -17.99
CA ILE A 343 -11.62 26.28 -19.14
C ILE A 343 -10.65 25.09 -19.09
N ALA A 344 -10.49 24.43 -20.22
CA ALA A 344 -9.45 23.45 -20.47
C ALA A 344 -8.58 23.89 -21.66
N LEU A 345 -7.33 23.52 -21.64
CA LEU A 345 -6.40 23.66 -22.75
C LEU A 345 -6.44 22.38 -23.59
N VAL A 346 -6.58 22.50 -24.90
CA VAL A 346 -6.86 21.39 -25.81
C VAL A 346 -5.87 21.41 -26.97
N PRO A 347 -5.05 20.37 -27.15
CA PRO A 347 -4.17 20.22 -28.30
C PRO A 347 -4.91 19.63 -29.51
N SER A 348 -4.19 19.44 -30.62
CA SER A 348 -4.70 18.68 -31.77
C SER A 348 -5.14 17.29 -31.36
N PHE A 349 -6.11 16.70 -32.08
CA PHE A 349 -6.64 15.36 -31.80
C PHE A 349 -5.53 14.29 -31.77
N ASN A 350 -4.55 14.36 -32.65
CA ASN A 350 -3.42 13.42 -32.68
C ASN A 350 -2.59 13.50 -31.39
N GLU A 351 -2.41 14.69 -30.81
CA GLU A 351 -1.70 14.83 -29.54
C GLU A 351 -2.56 14.40 -28.36
N GLN A 352 -3.88 14.67 -28.40
CA GLN A 352 -4.81 14.15 -27.40
C GLN A 352 -4.73 12.61 -27.33
N SER A 353 -4.83 11.92 -28.46
CA SER A 353 -4.76 10.47 -28.52
C SER A 353 -3.41 9.93 -28.01
N ARG A 354 -2.30 10.62 -28.31
CA ARG A 354 -0.99 10.23 -27.83
C ARG A 354 -0.84 10.40 -26.31
N LEU A 355 -1.40 11.46 -25.75
CA LEU A 355 -1.47 11.70 -24.30
C LEU A 355 -2.37 10.68 -23.63
N GLY A 356 -3.55 10.46 -24.19
CA GLY A 356 -4.52 9.47 -23.69
C GLY A 356 -3.91 8.06 -23.61
N GLU A 357 -3.29 7.59 -24.68
CA GLU A 357 -2.59 6.31 -24.75
C GLU A 357 -1.52 6.20 -23.65
N PHE A 358 -0.66 7.23 -23.49
CA PHE A 358 0.39 7.24 -22.50
C PHE A 358 -0.14 7.13 -21.05
N PHE A 359 -1.17 7.90 -20.70
CA PHE A 359 -1.74 7.84 -19.34
C PHE A 359 -2.55 6.57 -19.10
N SER A 360 -3.26 6.05 -20.10
CA SER A 360 -3.97 4.77 -20.05
C SER A 360 -3.00 3.60 -19.81
N ASP A 361 -1.85 3.60 -20.48
CA ASP A 361 -0.78 2.61 -20.26
C ASP A 361 -0.23 2.68 -18.83
N LEU A 362 -0.02 3.90 -18.30
CA LEU A 362 0.41 4.08 -16.91
C LEU A 362 -0.63 3.54 -15.92
N ASP A 363 -1.92 3.80 -16.15
CA ASP A 363 -3.00 3.29 -15.30
C ASP A 363 -3.10 1.76 -15.35
N SER A 364 -2.88 1.20 -16.53
CA SER A 364 -2.83 -0.26 -16.72
C SER A 364 -1.67 -0.89 -15.95
N LEU A 365 -0.48 -0.27 -15.98
CA LEU A 365 0.68 -0.73 -15.21
C LEU A 365 0.48 -0.60 -13.69
N ILE A 366 -0.07 0.53 -13.22
CA ILE A 366 -0.40 0.76 -11.81
C ILE A 366 -1.36 -0.33 -11.32
N THR A 367 -2.45 -0.55 -12.07
CA THR A 367 -3.46 -1.57 -11.75
C THR A 367 -2.86 -2.98 -11.74
N LEU A 368 -1.97 -3.30 -12.70
CA LEU A 368 -1.30 -4.59 -12.76
C LEU A 368 -0.43 -4.83 -11.52
N HIS A 369 0.36 -3.84 -11.10
CA HIS A 369 1.22 -3.97 -9.92
C HIS A 369 0.40 -4.06 -8.64
N GLN A 370 -0.69 -3.30 -8.52
CA GLN A 370 -1.61 -3.38 -7.39
C GLN A 370 -2.24 -4.78 -7.26
N ARG A 371 -2.77 -5.33 -8.36
CA ARG A 371 -3.38 -6.69 -8.35
C ARG A 371 -2.36 -7.78 -8.02
N LYS A 372 -1.12 -7.64 -8.53
CA LYS A 372 -0.05 -8.59 -8.20
C LYS A 372 0.32 -8.52 -6.73
N LEU A 373 0.40 -7.30 -6.16
CA LEU A 373 0.67 -7.09 -4.74
C LEU A 373 -0.41 -7.76 -3.88
N GLU A 374 -1.68 -7.48 -4.13
CA GLU A 374 -2.81 -8.09 -3.42
C GLU A 374 -2.78 -9.63 -3.51
N LEU A 375 -2.50 -10.18 -4.69
CA LEU A 375 -2.39 -11.63 -4.89
C LEU A 375 -1.25 -12.23 -4.09
N LEU A 376 -0.05 -11.63 -4.12
CA LEU A 376 1.12 -12.11 -3.39
C LEU A 376 0.91 -12.06 -1.87
N GLN A 377 0.31 -10.99 -1.36
CA GLN A 377 -0.05 -10.87 0.06
C GLN A 377 -1.06 -11.95 0.48
N ASN A 378 -2.08 -12.22 -0.34
CA ASN A 378 -3.05 -13.28 -0.08
C ASN A 378 -2.40 -14.68 -0.12
N ILE A 379 -1.48 -14.92 -1.06
CA ILE A 379 -0.70 -16.17 -1.13
C ILE A 379 0.15 -16.31 0.13
N LYS A 380 0.94 -15.29 0.51
CA LYS A 380 1.76 -15.31 1.73
C LYS A 380 0.92 -15.65 2.95
N LYS A 381 -0.21 -14.94 3.14
CA LYS A 381 -1.12 -15.19 4.25
C LYS A 381 -1.65 -16.63 4.26
N SER A 382 -2.12 -17.13 3.12
CA SER A 382 -2.64 -18.50 3.01
C SER A 382 -1.58 -19.57 3.28
N LEU A 383 -0.33 -19.33 2.85
CA LEU A 383 0.79 -20.25 3.13
C LEU A 383 1.19 -20.21 4.59
N LEU A 384 1.27 -19.04 5.24
CA LEU A 384 1.50 -18.91 6.68
C LEU A 384 0.45 -19.67 7.50
N ASP A 385 -0.81 -19.66 7.07
CA ASP A 385 -1.89 -20.39 7.74
C ASP A 385 -1.84 -21.92 7.54
N LYS A 386 -1.21 -22.40 6.46
CA LYS A 386 -1.29 -23.80 6.04
C LYS A 386 0.04 -24.56 6.15
N MET A 387 1.17 -23.86 6.15
CA MET A 387 2.51 -24.43 6.23
C MET A 387 3.08 -24.45 7.64
N PHE A 388 2.37 -23.94 8.63
CA PHE A 388 2.72 -24.05 10.05
C PHE A 388 1.62 -24.80 10.82
N VAL A 389 2.03 -25.45 11.92
CA VAL A 389 1.13 -26.27 12.77
C VAL A 389 0.53 -25.41 13.88
#